data_2d360880927df8bf4be872553680bfb4
#
_entry.id   2d360880927df8bf4be872553680bfb4
#
_cell.length_a   1.000
_cell.length_b   1.000
_cell.length_c   1.000
_cell.angle_alpha   90.00
_cell.angle_beta   90.00
_cell.angle_gamma   90.00
#
_symmetry.space_group_name_H-M   'P 1'
#
loop_
_entity.id
_entity.type
_entity.pdbx_description
1 polymer ?
#
loop_
_entity_poly.entity_id
_entity_poly.type
_entity_poly.pdbx_seq_one_letter_code
_entity_poly.pdbx_strand_id
1 'polypeptide(L)'
;MDGRAKTQDSARAAALPFEPLPIMRAGAPQDDQALADNHGVRIGILIVTFNAVTTLTKVLKRITPNVWRNVEEIAVFDDASQDATYELAIGLKALRQIDKLQVLSHSKNLGYGGNQKAGYRYFMDKGFDVVVLLHGDGQYAPEILSHLYHPIVDQEADAVFGSRMMRDYGGPLRGGMPLYKYVGNRILTTYENHALKMSLTEFHSGYRAYNLHALRNIDFSRMTDDFHFDTEIIIKLQHQRYRIKEVPIPTYYGDELCYVNGMRYARDVARAVRRYRQTRRSVRCFPEFQEYFVHYPIKHSKFSSHYYARKLVGTNQDVLDIGAGEGFFAAELAEAGNRVTGIDNRVMPLESSRFKEYFTADLEDGIEPVVRQLDNRRFDRVLLLDVLEHLRNPERILEQCHQTMKREGLLIVSLPNIANIAVRLMLLFGRFEYAERGLLDKTHLRFFTRKTGRRMLERAGYIILEEKETVIPVELVVGWSPSNIVMKALNRMLALATWMLPGLFGYQLMYVAQQRPPEPSE
;
A
#
# COMPACT_ATOMS: atom_id res chain seq x y z
N MET A 1 -10.76 55.22 -50.32
CA MET A 1 -10.79 55.93 -49.02
C MET A 1 -11.02 54.88 -47.94
N ASP A 2 -9.95 54.63 -47.25
CA ASP A 2 -9.83 53.59 -46.22
C ASP A 2 -10.63 53.91 -44.96
N GLY A 3 -11.43 52.97 -44.50
CA GLY A 3 -12.09 52.97 -43.21
C GLY A 3 -11.70 51.73 -42.43
N ARG A 4 -10.52 51.72 -41.78
CA ARG A 4 -10.12 50.65 -40.84
C ARG A 4 -11.01 50.67 -39.59
N ALA A 5 -11.86 49.67 -39.44
CA ALA A 5 -12.50 49.34 -38.17
C ALA A 5 -11.45 48.76 -37.21
N LYS A 6 -11.08 49.51 -36.17
CA LYS A 6 -10.35 49.02 -35.02
C LYS A 6 -11.22 48.13 -34.20
N THR A 7 -11.01 46.83 -34.25
CA THR A 7 -11.53 45.89 -33.27
C THR A 7 -10.84 46.14 -31.92
N GLN A 8 -11.58 46.74 -31.00
CA GLN A 8 -11.24 46.78 -29.59
C GLN A 8 -11.56 45.41 -28.97
N ASP A 9 -10.57 44.54 -28.97
CA ASP A 9 -10.55 43.38 -28.09
C ASP A 9 -10.12 43.87 -26.70
N SER A 10 -11.05 44.42 -25.95
CA SER A 10 -10.91 44.64 -24.52
C SER A 10 -11.17 43.33 -23.83
N ALA A 11 -10.11 42.61 -23.48
CA ALA A 11 -10.19 41.52 -22.52
C ALA A 11 -10.93 42.03 -21.27
N ARG A 12 -12.21 41.67 -21.13
CA ARG A 12 -12.96 41.81 -19.87
C ARG A 12 -12.18 41.00 -18.84
N ALA A 13 -11.38 41.67 -18.02
CA ALA A 13 -10.92 41.08 -16.77
C ALA A 13 -12.17 40.62 -16.00
N ALA A 14 -12.34 39.32 -15.84
CA ALA A 14 -13.49 38.76 -15.16
C ALA A 14 -13.56 39.39 -13.77
N ALA A 15 -14.63 40.12 -13.49
CA ALA A 15 -14.85 40.73 -12.18
C ALA A 15 -14.80 39.64 -11.11
N LEU A 16 -14.08 39.88 -10.02
CA LEU A 16 -14.01 38.93 -8.91
C LEU A 16 -15.42 38.74 -8.32
N PRO A 17 -15.83 37.50 -7.99
CA PRO A 17 -17.17 37.20 -7.52
C PRO A 17 -17.46 37.79 -6.12
N PHE A 18 -16.43 38.15 -5.37
CA PHE A 18 -16.53 38.80 -4.06
C PHE A 18 -15.52 39.94 -3.94
N GLU A 19 -15.91 41.01 -3.22
CA GLU A 19 -14.94 42.00 -2.76
C GLU A 19 -13.99 41.35 -1.76
N PRO A 20 -12.66 41.54 -1.91
CA PRO A 20 -11.69 41.02 -0.96
C PRO A 20 -12.00 41.52 0.45
N LEU A 21 -12.16 40.61 1.42
CA LEU A 21 -12.22 41.01 2.83
C LEU A 21 -10.81 41.37 3.30
N PRO A 22 -10.68 42.42 4.15
CA PRO A 22 -9.40 42.71 4.79
C PRO A 22 -8.94 41.44 5.55
N ILE A 23 -7.66 41.11 5.46
CA ILE A 23 -7.07 39.95 6.14
C ILE A 23 -7.32 40.10 7.63
N MET A 24 -8.27 39.34 8.18
CA MET A 24 -8.76 39.52 9.56
C MET A 24 -7.80 38.98 10.64
N ARG A 25 -6.59 38.53 10.26
CA ARG A 25 -5.69 37.87 11.23
C ARG A 25 -4.28 38.44 11.15
N ALA A 26 -3.78 38.93 12.26
CA ALA A 26 -2.37 39.27 12.40
C ALA A 26 -1.51 38.02 12.11
N GLY A 27 -0.65 38.08 11.08
CA GLY A 27 0.25 36.99 10.69
C GLY A 27 -0.24 36.08 9.57
N ALA A 28 -1.39 36.34 8.92
CA ALA A 28 -1.74 35.66 7.69
C ALA A 28 -0.79 36.10 6.56
N PRO A 29 -0.29 35.17 5.71
CA PRO A 29 0.57 35.52 4.59
C PRO A 29 -0.19 36.43 3.62
N GLN A 30 0.51 37.41 3.08
CA GLN A 30 0.01 38.14 1.93
C GLN A 30 0.05 37.23 0.71
N ASP A 31 -0.98 37.35 -0.15
CA ASP A 31 -1.06 36.64 -1.42
C ASP A 31 0.19 37.00 -2.26
N ASP A 32 1.08 36.02 -2.45
CA ASP A 32 2.35 36.26 -3.14
C ASP A 32 2.09 36.33 -4.66
N GLN A 33 2.28 37.48 -5.26
CA GLN A 33 2.11 37.67 -6.70
C GLN A 33 3.02 36.76 -7.54
N ALA A 34 4.14 36.31 -6.97
CA ALA A 34 5.05 35.37 -7.62
C ALA A 34 4.47 33.96 -7.84
N LEU A 35 3.41 33.59 -7.09
CA LEU A 35 2.71 32.31 -7.23
C LEU A 35 1.50 32.39 -8.19
N ALA A 36 1.54 33.27 -9.20
CA ALA A 36 0.38 33.56 -10.04
C ALA A 36 0.18 32.63 -11.24
N ASP A 37 1.19 31.85 -11.64
CA ASP A 37 1.12 31.01 -12.83
C ASP A 37 0.86 29.54 -12.47
N ASN A 38 -0.14 28.94 -13.10
CA ASN A 38 -0.47 27.52 -12.95
C ASN A 38 0.13 26.62 -14.06
N HIS A 39 0.96 27.17 -14.94
CA HIS A 39 1.63 26.44 -16.03
C HIS A 39 0.71 25.57 -16.88
N GLY A 40 -0.57 25.93 -17.01
CA GLY A 40 -1.58 25.16 -17.75
C GLY A 40 -2.14 23.94 -16.98
N VAL A 41 -1.77 23.77 -15.72
CA VAL A 41 -2.29 22.70 -14.84
C VAL A 41 -3.73 23.00 -14.43
N ARG A 42 -4.63 22.01 -14.57
CA ARG A 42 -6.05 22.15 -14.21
C ARG A 42 -6.23 21.93 -12.70
N ILE A 43 -6.51 23.00 -11.97
CA ILE A 43 -6.64 23.00 -10.50
C ILE A 43 -8.09 23.09 -10.10
N GLY A 44 -8.55 22.17 -9.26
CA GLY A 44 -9.85 22.16 -8.63
C GLY A 44 -9.76 22.40 -7.11
N ILE A 45 -10.74 23.09 -6.54
CA ILE A 45 -10.91 23.19 -5.09
C ILE A 45 -12.15 22.39 -4.69
N LEU A 46 -11.97 21.40 -3.84
CA LEU A 46 -13.03 20.62 -3.22
C LEU A 46 -13.37 21.22 -1.84
N ILE A 47 -14.56 21.78 -1.71
CA ILE A 47 -15.07 22.26 -0.43
C ILE A 47 -16.07 21.25 0.13
N VAL A 48 -15.68 20.50 1.16
CA VAL A 48 -16.58 19.58 1.86
C VAL A 48 -17.38 20.32 2.93
N THR A 49 -18.71 20.12 2.95
CA THR A 49 -19.61 20.80 3.87
C THR A 49 -20.59 19.83 4.54
N PHE A 50 -20.90 20.12 5.80
CA PHE A 50 -22.01 19.53 6.55
C PHE A 50 -22.47 20.52 7.61
N ASN A 51 -23.72 21.02 7.52
CA ASN A 51 -24.27 22.03 8.42
C ASN A 51 -23.38 23.28 8.54
N ALA A 52 -23.02 23.87 7.39
CA ALA A 52 -22.07 24.99 7.29
C ALA A 52 -22.72 26.31 6.84
N VAL A 53 -24.03 26.49 7.03
CA VAL A 53 -24.78 27.68 6.57
C VAL A 53 -24.18 29.01 7.09
N THR A 54 -23.62 29.02 8.31
CA THR A 54 -23.05 30.24 8.92
C THR A 54 -21.62 30.53 8.49
N THR A 55 -20.90 29.56 7.94
CA THR A 55 -19.46 29.62 7.67
C THR A 55 -19.11 29.63 6.19
N LEU A 56 -19.87 28.91 5.35
CA LEU A 56 -19.53 28.71 3.93
C LEU A 56 -19.36 30.05 3.16
N THR A 57 -20.24 31.03 3.38
CA THR A 57 -20.11 32.37 2.75
C THR A 57 -18.80 33.05 3.13
N LYS A 58 -18.38 32.93 4.39
CA LYS A 58 -17.11 33.50 4.88
C LYS A 58 -15.93 32.79 4.25
N VAL A 59 -15.99 31.47 4.08
CA VAL A 59 -14.96 30.66 3.42
C VAL A 59 -14.78 31.13 1.96
N LEU A 60 -15.86 31.18 1.18
CA LEU A 60 -15.81 31.61 -0.22
C LEU A 60 -15.29 33.03 -0.41
N LYS A 61 -15.66 33.98 0.48
CA LYS A 61 -15.19 35.36 0.44
C LYS A 61 -13.72 35.54 0.79
N ARG A 62 -13.11 34.56 1.47
CA ARG A 62 -11.70 34.58 1.87
C ARG A 62 -10.77 33.94 0.84
N ILE A 63 -11.30 33.34 -0.20
CA ILE A 63 -10.50 32.85 -1.34
C ILE A 63 -9.94 34.08 -2.07
N THR A 64 -8.60 34.11 -2.20
CA THR A 64 -7.91 35.28 -2.76
C THR A 64 -8.15 35.47 -4.25
N PRO A 65 -7.97 36.69 -4.79
CA PRO A 65 -8.08 36.96 -6.22
C PRO A 65 -7.18 36.11 -7.10
N ASN A 66 -5.96 35.81 -6.64
CA ASN A 66 -5.04 34.95 -7.36
C ASN A 66 -5.55 33.53 -7.47
N VAL A 67 -6.05 32.96 -6.38
CA VAL A 67 -6.65 31.63 -6.38
C VAL A 67 -7.86 31.58 -7.33
N TRP A 68 -8.76 32.59 -7.29
CA TRP A 68 -9.89 32.69 -8.20
C TRP A 68 -9.46 32.72 -9.68
N ARG A 69 -8.33 33.34 -10.00
CA ARG A 69 -7.78 33.36 -11.37
C ARG A 69 -7.24 32.00 -11.78
N ASN A 70 -6.44 31.38 -10.92
CA ASN A 70 -5.65 30.18 -11.23
C ASN A 70 -6.47 28.89 -11.23
N VAL A 71 -7.52 28.81 -10.41
CA VAL A 71 -8.34 27.58 -10.34
C VAL A 71 -9.36 27.57 -11.47
N GLU A 72 -9.60 26.38 -12.01
CA GLU A 72 -10.61 26.19 -13.06
C GLU A 72 -12.01 26.01 -12.48
N GLU A 73 -12.13 25.29 -11.35
CA GLU A 73 -13.40 25.01 -10.70
C GLU A 73 -13.28 24.94 -9.19
N ILE A 74 -14.31 25.42 -8.50
CA ILE A 74 -14.54 25.25 -7.06
C ILE A 74 -15.83 24.44 -6.90
N ALA A 75 -15.75 23.26 -6.31
CA ALA A 75 -16.90 22.40 -6.11
C ALA A 75 -17.24 22.27 -4.61
N VAL A 76 -18.42 22.70 -4.23
CA VAL A 76 -18.99 22.50 -2.89
C VAL A 76 -19.72 21.16 -2.89
N PHE A 77 -19.27 20.26 -2.02
CA PHE A 77 -19.89 18.95 -1.81
C PHE A 77 -20.60 18.94 -0.46
N ASP A 78 -21.91 19.04 -0.50
CA ASP A 78 -22.76 19.02 0.68
C ASP A 78 -23.13 17.59 1.07
N ASP A 79 -22.76 17.19 2.28
CA ASP A 79 -22.96 15.83 2.78
C ASP A 79 -24.34 15.63 3.43
N ALA A 80 -25.39 15.98 2.69
CA ALA A 80 -26.78 15.93 3.12
C ALA A 80 -27.01 16.76 4.40
N SER A 81 -26.64 18.05 4.37
CA SER A 81 -26.87 19.00 5.48
C SER A 81 -28.34 19.06 5.84
N GLN A 82 -28.60 19.26 7.13
CA GLN A 82 -29.94 19.44 7.68
C GLN A 82 -30.33 20.92 7.82
N ASP A 83 -29.37 21.82 7.59
CA ASP A 83 -29.58 23.27 7.52
C ASP A 83 -29.63 23.74 6.07
N ALA A 84 -29.76 25.03 5.83
CA ALA A 84 -29.83 25.60 4.49
C ALA A 84 -28.46 25.77 3.81
N THR A 85 -27.47 24.92 4.08
CA THR A 85 -26.12 25.01 3.47
C THR A 85 -26.16 24.88 1.96
N TYR A 86 -26.89 23.87 1.45
CA TYR A 86 -27.01 23.62 0.01
C TYR A 86 -27.71 24.76 -0.72
N GLU A 87 -28.86 25.21 -0.20
CA GLU A 87 -29.65 26.32 -0.77
C GLU A 87 -28.84 27.63 -0.77
N LEU A 88 -28.09 27.88 0.31
CA LEU A 88 -27.19 29.03 0.40
C LEU A 88 -26.13 28.98 -0.69
N ALA A 89 -25.48 27.82 -0.91
CA ALA A 89 -24.44 27.65 -1.93
C ALA A 89 -25.01 27.89 -3.36
N ILE A 90 -26.17 27.32 -3.68
CA ILE A 90 -26.87 27.55 -4.95
C ILE A 90 -27.25 29.03 -5.09
N GLY A 91 -27.79 29.64 -4.04
CA GLY A 91 -28.15 31.06 -4.05
C GLY A 91 -26.94 31.98 -4.29
N LEU A 92 -25.81 31.70 -3.65
CA LEU A 92 -24.56 32.44 -3.89
C LEU A 92 -24.06 32.30 -5.33
N LYS A 93 -24.08 31.07 -5.88
CA LYS A 93 -23.70 30.82 -7.28
C LYS A 93 -24.57 31.68 -8.23
N ALA A 94 -25.89 31.63 -8.07
CA ALA A 94 -26.83 32.32 -8.96
C ALA A 94 -26.77 33.86 -8.81
N LEU A 95 -26.81 34.37 -7.58
CA LEU A 95 -26.83 35.81 -7.30
C LEU A 95 -25.50 36.52 -7.67
N ARG A 96 -24.37 35.81 -7.55
CA ARG A 96 -23.06 36.35 -7.85
C ARG A 96 -22.54 35.95 -9.23
N GLN A 97 -23.31 35.17 -9.99
CA GLN A 97 -22.95 34.67 -11.33
C GLN A 97 -21.55 34.02 -11.36
N ILE A 98 -21.30 33.10 -10.40
CA ILE A 98 -20.01 32.47 -10.24
C ILE A 98 -19.97 31.19 -11.10
N ASP A 99 -19.54 31.29 -12.34
CA ASP A 99 -19.51 30.16 -13.28
C ASP A 99 -18.59 29.02 -12.80
N LYS A 100 -17.46 29.37 -12.16
CA LYS A 100 -16.49 28.38 -11.62
C LYS A 100 -16.99 27.64 -10.38
N LEU A 101 -18.09 28.06 -9.75
CA LEU A 101 -18.64 27.41 -8.57
C LEU A 101 -19.62 26.31 -8.99
N GLN A 102 -19.33 25.07 -8.59
CA GLN A 102 -20.27 23.97 -8.69
C GLN A 102 -20.79 23.60 -7.29
N VAL A 103 -22.04 23.19 -7.21
CA VAL A 103 -22.67 22.82 -5.93
C VAL A 103 -23.36 21.47 -6.13
N LEU A 104 -22.94 20.49 -5.35
CA LEU A 104 -23.46 19.13 -5.35
C LEU A 104 -23.90 18.75 -3.94
N SER A 105 -25.00 18.02 -3.84
CA SER A 105 -25.47 17.48 -2.56
C SER A 105 -25.70 15.98 -2.68
N HIS A 106 -25.35 15.25 -1.62
CA HIS A 106 -25.63 13.83 -1.52
C HIS A 106 -27.06 13.58 -1.04
N SER A 107 -27.69 12.51 -1.52
CA SER A 107 -29.03 12.10 -1.06
C SER A 107 -29.06 11.59 0.39
N LYS A 108 -27.90 11.25 0.95
CA LYS A 108 -27.69 10.82 2.34
C LYS A 108 -26.27 11.20 2.77
N ASN A 109 -26.09 11.36 4.08
CA ASN A 109 -24.78 11.61 4.65
C ASN A 109 -23.84 10.41 4.38
N LEU A 110 -22.73 10.66 3.70
CA LEU A 110 -21.71 9.67 3.36
C LEU A 110 -20.60 9.59 4.40
N GLY A 111 -20.54 10.55 5.30
CA GLY A 111 -19.45 10.72 6.23
C GLY A 111 -18.24 11.46 5.63
N TYR A 112 -17.34 11.88 6.49
CA TYR A 112 -16.17 12.70 6.14
C TYR A 112 -15.32 12.10 5.01
N GLY A 113 -14.92 10.84 5.14
CA GLY A 113 -14.15 10.13 4.12
C GLY A 113 -14.98 9.85 2.85
N GLY A 114 -16.27 9.54 3.00
CA GLY A 114 -17.17 9.28 1.88
C GLY A 114 -17.37 10.51 1.00
N ASN A 115 -17.56 11.68 1.61
CA ASN A 115 -17.70 12.96 0.90
C ASN A 115 -16.40 13.33 0.16
N GLN A 116 -15.22 13.15 0.79
CA GLN A 116 -13.94 13.35 0.12
C GLN A 116 -13.76 12.43 -1.09
N LYS A 117 -14.06 11.14 -0.93
CA LYS A 117 -13.97 10.15 -2.03
C LYS A 117 -14.83 10.54 -3.22
N ALA A 118 -16.04 11.02 -2.98
CA ALA A 118 -16.93 11.51 -4.03
C ALA A 118 -16.33 12.72 -4.76
N GLY A 119 -15.81 13.69 -4.01
CA GLY A 119 -15.17 14.88 -4.57
C GLY A 119 -13.90 14.56 -5.36
N TYR A 120 -13.05 13.67 -4.88
CA TYR A 120 -11.84 13.27 -5.63
C TYR A 120 -12.19 12.57 -6.94
N ARG A 121 -13.19 11.65 -6.95
CA ARG A 121 -13.67 11.00 -8.17
C ARG A 121 -14.22 12.02 -9.17
N TYR A 122 -15.02 12.97 -8.70
CA TYR A 122 -15.57 14.03 -9.54
C TYR A 122 -14.48 14.79 -10.30
N PHE A 123 -13.41 15.23 -9.63
CA PHE A 123 -12.33 15.94 -10.28
C PHE A 123 -11.47 15.03 -11.17
N MET A 124 -11.27 13.77 -10.79
CA MET A 124 -10.58 12.78 -11.63
C MET A 124 -11.34 12.52 -12.93
N ASP A 125 -12.66 12.34 -12.84
CA ASP A 125 -13.51 12.05 -14.00
C ASP A 125 -13.59 13.24 -14.98
N LYS A 126 -13.48 14.46 -14.46
CA LYS A 126 -13.39 15.68 -15.27
C LYS A 126 -11.99 15.94 -15.84
N GLY A 127 -11.00 15.12 -15.52
CA GLY A 127 -9.64 15.24 -16.04
C GLY A 127 -8.84 16.39 -15.44
N PHE A 128 -9.08 16.75 -14.18
CA PHE A 128 -8.23 17.69 -13.44
C PHE A 128 -6.90 17.05 -13.07
N ASP A 129 -5.89 17.89 -12.85
CA ASP A 129 -4.53 17.49 -12.50
C ASP A 129 -4.30 17.57 -10.99
N VAL A 130 -4.84 18.61 -10.35
CA VAL A 130 -4.65 18.90 -8.92
C VAL A 130 -6.00 19.17 -8.26
N VAL A 131 -6.20 18.62 -7.06
CA VAL A 131 -7.32 18.96 -6.19
C VAL A 131 -6.82 19.44 -4.84
N VAL A 132 -7.41 20.54 -4.34
CA VAL A 132 -7.17 21.04 -2.98
C VAL A 132 -8.42 20.84 -2.16
N LEU A 133 -8.29 20.14 -1.03
CA LEU A 133 -9.36 19.94 -0.07
C LEU A 133 -9.43 21.12 0.90
N LEU A 134 -10.57 21.77 0.98
CA LEU A 134 -10.89 22.85 1.91
C LEU A 134 -12.18 22.49 2.65
N HIS A 135 -12.26 22.86 3.93
CA HIS A 135 -13.48 22.64 4.72
C HIS A 135 -14.39 23.87 4.74
N GLY A 136 -15.68 23.64 4.62
CA GLY A 136 -16.69 24.70 4.65
C GLY A 136 -16.97 25.29 6.03
N ASP A 137 -16.42 24.71 7.10
CA ASP A 137 -16.54 25.17 8.49
C ASP A 137 -15.69 26.43 8.83
N GLY A 138 -14.78 26.80 7.92
CA GLY A 138 -13.91 27.98 8.09
C GLY A 138 -12.71 27.77 9.01
N GLN A 139 -12.45 26.56 9.47
CA GLN A 139 -11.30 26.24 10.31
C GLN A 139 -9.96 26.50 9.61
N TYR A 140 -9.89 26.24 8.32
CA TYR A 140 -8.69 26.47 7.50
C TYR A 140 -8.73 27.83 6.81
N ALA A 141 -7.56 28.37 6.54
CA ALA A 141 -7.37 29.66 5.90
C ALA A 141 -7.39 29.55 4.37
N PRO A 142 -8.47 29.97 3.67
CA PRO A 142 -8.50 29.97 2.22
C PRO A 142 -7.45 30.86 1.57
N GLU A 143 -6.89 31.81 2.32
CA GLU A 143 -5.87 32.74 1.89
C GLU A 143 -4.56 32.09 1.45
N ILE A 144 -4.31 30.85 1.92
CA ILE A 144 -3.05 30.13 1.62
C ILE A 144 -3.26 28.92 0.71
N LEU A 145 -4.40 28.83 0.01
CA LEU A 145 -4.67 27.74 -0.94
C LEU A 145 -3.56 27.57 -1.98
N SER A 146 -2.97 28.69 -2.43
CA SER A 146 -1.85 28.68 -3.38
C SER A 146 -0.64 27.91 -2.86
N HIS A 147 -0.32 28.03 -1.58
CA HIS A 147 0.81 27.31 -0.97
C HIS A 147 0.64 25.78 -0.95
N LEU A 148 -0.62 25.29 -1.04
CA LEU A 148 -0.87 23.85 -1.09
C LEU A 148 -0.75 23.29 -2.51
N TYR A 149 -1.23 24.00 -3.54
CA TYR A 149 -1.18 23.44 -4.89
C TYR A 149 0.11 23.72 -5.65
N HIS A 150 0.82 24.83 -5.41
CA HIS A 150 2.04 25.17 -6.14
C HIS A 150 3.13 24.09 -6.07
N PRO A 151 3.45 23.47 -4.93
CA PRO A 151 4.45 22.42 -4.91
C PRO A 151 4.10 21.20 -5.79
N ILE A 152 2.80 21.01 -6.11
CA ILE A 152 2.36 19.97 -7.04
C ILE A 152 2.49 20.47 -8.48
N VAL A 153 2.09 21.71 -8.75
CA VAL A 153 2.24 22.38 -10.06
C VAL A 153 3.72 22.39 -10.48
N ASP A 154 4.61 22.72 -9.55
CA ASP A 154 6.07 22.76 -9.75
C ASP A 154 6.71 21.37 -9.73
N GLN A 155 5.92 20.30 -9.65
CA GLN A 155 6.37 18.91 -9.63
C GLN A 155 7.33 18.56 -8.46
N GLU A 156 7.29 19.31 -7.37
CA GLU A 156 8.09 19.06 -6.17
C GLU A 156 7.45 17.97 -5.27
N ALA A 157 6.12 17.82 -5.32
CA ALA A 157 5.36 16.89 -4.50
C ALA A 157 4.20 16.25 -5.26
N ASP A 158 3.77 15.08 -4.81
CA ASP A 158 2.59 14.38 -5.30
C ASP A 158 1.39 14.57 -4.35
N ALA A 159 1.68 14.94 -3.09
CA ALA A 159 0.71 15.38 -2.11
C ALA A 159 1.30 16.46 -1.20
N VAL A 160 0.48 17.44 -0.81
CA VAL A 160 0.89 18.52 0.09
C VAL A 160 -0.09 18.59 1.26
N PHE A 161 0.46 18.58 2.48
CA PHE A 161 -0.31 18.62 3.72
C PHE A 161 -0.04 19.90 4.50
N GLY A 162 -1.10 20.57 4.88
CA GLY A 162 -1.01 21.72 5.78
C GLY A 162 -0.72 21.28 7.20
N SER A 163 0.32 21.81 7.82
CA SER A 163 0.66 21.50 9.21
C SER A 163 0.50 22.72 10.11
N ARG A 164 -0.32 22.58 11.15
CA ARG A 164 -0.48 23.55 12.25
C ARG A 164 0.68 23.49 13.23
N MET A 165 1.45 22.40 13.21
CA MET A 165 2.57 22.16 14.14
C MET A 165 3.84 22.91 13.75
N MET A 166 3.94 23.40 12.54
CA MET A 166 5.00 24.29 12.07
C MET A 166 4.80 25.69 12.70
N ARG A 167 5.90 26.40 12.98
CA ARG A 167 5.85 27.63 13.82
C ARG A 167 5.75 28.92 13.04
N ASP A 168 5.71 28.87 11.73
CA ASP A 168 5.73 30.03 10.83
C ASP A 168 4.58 31.02 11.12
N TYR A 169 3.44 30.52 11.57
CA TYR A 169 2.29 31.33 11.99
C TYR A 169 2.10 31.39 13.51
N GLY A 170 3.19 31.32 14.28
CA GLY A 170 3.14 31.40 15.76
C GLY A 170 2.83 30.10 16.47
N GLY A 171 2.46 29.05 15.71
CA GLY A 171 2.20 27.69 16.21
C GLY A 171 0.80 27.49 16.82
N PRO A 172 0.45 26.22 17.12
CA PRO A 172 -0.93 25.83 17.39
C PRO A 172 -1.53 26.41 18.68
N LEU A 173 -0.74 26.57 19.74
CA LEU A 173 -1.23 27.07 21.02
C LEU A 173 -1.61 28.56 20.94
N ARG A 174 -0.85 29.38 20.19
CA ARG A 174 -1.19 30.78 19.94
C ARG A 174 -2.44 30.93 19.08
N GLY A 175 -2.71 29.95 18.21
CA GLY A 175 -3.92 29.87 17.40
C GLY A 175 -5.15 29.35 18.14
N GLY A 176 -5.08 29.18 19.49
CA GLY A 176 -6.19 28.78 20.32
C GLY A 176 -6.41 27.28 20.45
N MET A 177 -5.48 26.43 19.94
CA MET A 177 -5.60 24.98 20.10
C MET A 177 -5.54 24.61 21.60
N PRO A 178 -6.54 23.87 22.11
CA PRO A 178 -6.51 23.39 23.49
C PRO A 178 -5.31 22.50 23.77
N LEU A 179 -4.68 22.64 24.94
CA LEU A 179 -3.46 21.91 25.30
C LEU A 179 -3.61 20.37 25.15
N TYR A 180 -4.76 19.82 25.56
CA TYR A 180 -5.00 18.39 25.45
C TYR A 180 -5.05 17.91 23.98
N LYS A 181 -5.59 18.74 23.06
CA LYS A 181 -5.59 18.44 21.61
C LYS A 181 -4.17 18.51 21.05
N TYR A 182 -3.38 19.49 21.47
CA TYR A 182 -1.97 19.60 21.08
C TYR A 182 -1.16 18.39 21.52
N VAL A 183 -1.26 18.01 22.81
CA VAL A 183 -0.54 16.85 23.35
C VAL A 183 -1.00 15.56 22.67
N GLY A 184 -2.31 15.36 22.51
CA GLY A 184 -2.87 14.19 21.82
C GLY A 184 -2.40 14.08 20.37
N ASN A 185 -2.40 15.18 19.63
CA ASN A 185 -1.88 15.24 18.25
C ASN A 185 -0.40 14.84 18.21
N ARG A 186 0.44 15.40 19.09
CA ARG A 186 1.88 15.07 19.15
C ARG A 186 2.15 13.61 19.46
N ILE A 187 1.41 13.02 20.40
CA ILE A 187 1.54 11.59 20.76
C ILE A 187 1.16 10.73 19.54
N LEU A 188 0.02 11.02 18.92
CA LEU A 188 -0.49 10.22 17.81
C LEU A 188 0.42 10.35 16.56
N THR A 189 0.83 11.57 16.21
CA THR A 189 1.82 11.84 15.15
C THR A 189 3.14 11.09 15.38
N THR A 190 3.65 11.09 16.63
CA THR A 190 4.89 10.35 16.94
C THR A 190 4.71 8.84 16.76
N TYR A 191 3.56 8.30 17.16
CA TYR A 191 3.23 6.90 16.95
C TYR A 191 3.15 6.54 15.45
N GLU A 192 2.45 7.36 14.65
CA GLU A 192 2.30 7.15 13.20
C GLU A 192 3.65 7.24 12.48
N ASN A 193 4.46 8.26 12.78
CA ASN A 193 5.80 8.41 12.23
C ASN A 193 6.67 7.17 12.50
N HIS A 194 6.70 6.69 13.74
CA HIS A 194 7.44 5.50 14.10
C HIS A 194 6.91 4.24 13.39
N ALA A 195 5.58 4.09 13.35
CA ALA A 195 4.94 2.91 12.81
C ALA A 195 5.03 2.82 11.28
N LEU A 196 4.95 3.96 10.59
CA LEU A 196 4.93 4.09 9.13
C LEU A 196 6.30 4.45 8.54
N LYS A 197 7.31 4.72 9.40
CA LYS A 197 8.66 5.19 9.01
C LYS A 197 8.59 6.50 8.21
N MET A 198 7.85 7.46 8.73
CA MET A 198 7.69 8.81 8.20
C MET A 198 8.26 9.85 9.15
N SER A 199 8.29 11.12 8.71
CA SER A 199 8.81 12.25 9.49
C SER A 199 7.92 13.48 9.39
N LEU A 200 6.59 13.30 9.31
CA LEU A 200 5.64 14.40 9.25
C LEU A 200 5.52 15.11 10.60
N THR A 201 5.28 16.40 10.57
CA THR A 201 5.03 17.21 11.75
C THR A 201 3.59 17.08 12.24
N GLU A 202 2.64 16.78 11.31
CA GLU A 202 1.23 16.56 11.62
C GLU A 202 0.55 15.60 10.63
N PHE A 203 -0.22 14.62 11.13
CA PHE A 203 -1.05 13.72 10.32
C PHE A 203 -2.53 14.13 10.28
N HIS A 204 -2.99 15.00 11.21
CA HIS A 204 -4.40 15.19 11.56
C HIS A 204 -4.97 16.52 11.07
N SER A 205 -4.31 17.17 10.12
CA SER A 205 -4.88 18.29 9.39
C SER A 205 -5.64 17.79 8.16
N GLY A 206 -6.87 18.26 7.97
CA GLY A 206 -7.66 17.99 6.75
C GLY A 206 -7.40 18.98 5.62
N TYR A 207 -6.43 19.90 5.73
CA TYR A 207 -6.10 20.85 4.69
C TYR A 207 -5.00 20.30 3.79
N ARG A 208 -5.38 19.82 2.62
CA ARG A 208 -4.51 18.99 1.78
C ARG A 208 -4.68 19.29 0.31
N ALA A 209 -3.62 19.05 -0.47
CA ALA A 209 -3.69 19.03 -1.91
C ALA A 209 -3.09 17.72 -2.44
N TYR A 210 -3.62 17.25 -3.57
CA TYR A 210 -3.20 16.00 -4.19
C TYR A 210 -3.04 16.16 -5.70
N ASN A 211 -2.00 15.54 -6.22
CA ASN A 211 -1.91 15.22 -7.64
C ASN A 211 -2.92 14.10 -7.96
N LEU A 212 -3.87 14.38 -8.85
CA LEU A 212 -4.93 13.44 -9.19
C LEU A 212 -4.42 12.23 -9.99
N HIS A 213 -3.30 12.34 -10.70
CA HIS A 213 -2.66 11.18 -11.33
C HIS A 213 -2.14 10.19 -10.28
N ALA A 214 -1.59 10.69 -9.16
CA ALA A 214 -1.21 9.84 -8.03
C ALA A 214 -2.42 9.20 -7.36
N LEU A 215 -3.50 9.96 -7.14
CA LEU A 215 -4.73 9.45 -6.51
C LEU A 215 -5.45 8.40 -7.36
N ARG A 216 -5.39 8.45 -8.69
CA ARG A 216 -5.98 7.44 -9.59
C ARG A 216 -5.43 6.03 -9.35
N ASN A 217 -4.20 5.93 -8.87
CA ASN A 217 -3.55 4.66 -8.55
C ASN A 217 -3.91 4.13 -7.15
N ILE A 218 -4.75 4.86 -6.39
CA ILE A 218 -5.20 4.48 -5.06
C ILE A 218 -6.66 3.98 -5.13
N ASP A 219 -6.88 2.73 -4.74
CA ASP A 219 -8.24 2.22 -4.59
C ASP A 219 -8.88 2.75 -3.31
N PHE A 220 -9.87 3.63 -3.46
CA PHE A 220 -10.66 4.18 -2.36
C PHE A 220 -11.84 3.29 -1.96
N SER A 221 -12.21 2.27 -2.76
CA SER A 221 -13.49 1.56 -2.63
C SER A 221 -13.67 0.89 -1.28
N ARG A 222 -12.56 0.46 -0.68
CA ARG A 222 -12.51 -0.28 0.59
C ARG A 222 -12.02 0.54 1.77
N MET A 223 -11.67 1.80 1.54
CA MET A 223 -11.27 2.72 2.60
C MET A 223 -12.48 3.21 3.39
N THR A 224 -12.24 3.59 4.64
CA THR A 224 -13.28 4.09 5.55
C THR A 224 -13.99 5.32 5.02
N ASP A 225 -15.25 5.51 5.43
CA ASP A 225 -16.01 6.75 5.20
C ASP A 225 -15.90 7.73 6.38
N ASP A 226 -15.25 7.32 7.48
CA ASP A 226 -15.10 8.09 8.72
C ASP A 226 -13.82 8.96 8.70
N PHE A 227 -13.55 9.69 9.78
CA PHE A 227 -12.46 10.68 9.91
C PHE A 227 -11.04 10.11 9.75
N HIS A 228 -10.81 8.83 10.04
CA HIS A 228 -9.50 8.20 9.84
C HIS A 228 -9.19 7.84 8.38
N PHE A 229 -10.06 8.19 7.43
CA PHE A 229 -9.77 8.15 5.99
C PHE A 229 -8.46 8.85 5.65
N ASP A 230 -8.20 9.97 6.31
CA ASP A 230 -6.96 10.74 6.15
C ASP A 230 -5.69 9.94 6.50
N THR A 231 -5.75 9.08 7.51
CA THR A 231 -4.64 8.17 7.83
C THR A 231 -4.49 7.05 6.79
N GLU A 232 -5.61 6.50 6.31
CA GLU A 232 -5.55 5.42 5.32
C GLU A 232 -4.97 5.91 3.98
N ILE A 233 -5.33 7.12 3.51
CA ILE A 233 -4.78 7.68 2.28
C ILE A 233 -3.29 8.00 2.41
N ILE A 234 -2.82 8.53 3.57
CA ILE A 234 -1.41 8.74 3.84
C ILE A 234 -0.62 7.42 3.79
N ILE A 235 -1.17 6.36 4.41
CA ILE A 235 -0.55 5.03 4.38
C ILE A 235 -0.37 4.55 2.94
N LYS A 236 -1.37 4.72 2.09
CA LYS A 236 -1.31 4.30 0.68
C LYS A 236 -0.31 5.11 -0.13
N LEU A 237 -0.31 6.43 0.03
CA LEU A 237 0.69 7.31 -0.60
C LEU A 237 2.11 6.94 -0.19
N GLN A 238 2.36 6.75 1.11
CA GLN A 238 3.67 6.35 1.63
C GLN A 238 4.11 4.98 1.13
N HIS A 239 3.20 4.00 1.07
CA HIS A 239 3.52 2.66 0.56
C HIS A 239 3.94 2.69 -0.90
N GLN A 240 3.28 3.50 -1.72
CA GLN A 240 3.58 3.69 -3.14
C GLN A 240 4.74 4.66 -3.39
N ARG A 241 5.36 5.19 -2.30
CA ARG A 241 6.53 6.09 -2.34
C ARG A 241 6.27 7.41 -3.05
N TYR A 242 5.04 7.92 -3.00
CA TYR A 242 4.74 9.27 -3.47
C TYR A 242 5.41 10.33 -2.59
N ARG A 243 5.80 11.44 -3.21
CA ARG A 243 6.46 12.55 -2.52
C ARG A 243 5.43 13.38 -1.77
N ILE A 244 5.55 13.37 -0.45
CA ILE A 244 4.69 14.13 0.45
C ILE A 244 5.48 15.33 0.98
N LYS A 245 4.92 16.54 0.85
CA LYS A 245 5.48 17.78 1.40
C LYS A 245 4.54 18.38 2.43
N GLU A 246 5.08 18.97 3.50
CA GLU A 246 4.29 19.75 4.45
C GLU A 246 4.51 21.24 4.20
N VAL A 247 3.44 22.01 4.38
CA VAL A 247 3.47 23.47 4.37
C VAL A 247 2.87 24.02 5.67
N PRO A 248 3.43 25.10 6.24
CA PRO A 248 2.86 25.68 7.45
C PRO A 248 1.47 26.26 7.16
N ILE A 249 0.53 26.06 8.10
CA ILE A 249 -0.78 26.68 8.04
C ILE A 249 -1.12 27.37 9.36
N PRO A 250 -1.85 28.51 9.33
CA PRO A 250 -2.30 29.16 10.53
C PRO A 250 -3.32 28.28 11.27
N THR A 251 -3.22 28.26 12.58
CA THR A 251 -4.17 27.58 13.45
C THR A 251 -5.26 28.56 13.90
N TYR A 252 -6.50 28.11 13.79
CA TYR A 252 -7.63 28.84 14.35
C TYR A 252 -8.59 27.88 15.05
N TYR A 253 -8.86 28.19 16.31
CA TYR A 253 -9.90 27.57 17.12
C TYR A 253 -10.81 28.69 17.60
N GLY A 254 -12.00 28.82 17.05
CA GLY A 254 -13.01 29.80 17.36
C GLY A 254 -14.34 29.12 17.74
N ASP A 255 -15.44 29.63 17.20
CA ASP A 255 -16.80 29.16 17.48
C ASP A 255 -17.25 27.94 16.65
N GLU A 256 -16.30 27.25 16.01
CA GLU A 256 -16.62 26.07 15.18
C GLU A 256 -17.05 24.86 16.02
N LEU A 257 -18.07 24.16 15.54
CA LEU A 257 -18.55 22.91 16.11
C LEU A 257 -17.60 21.76 15.71
N CYS A 258 -16.86 21.23 16.68
CA CYS A 258 -16.00 20.08 16.47
C CYS A 258 -16.79 18.78 16.66
N TYR A 259 -17.15 18.13 15.58
CA TYR A 259 -17.87 16.85 15.60
C TYR A 259 -16.99 15.63 15.93
N VAL A 260 -15.67 15.81 16.03
CA VAL A 260 -14.73 14.69 16.21
C VAL A 260 -14.57 14.37 17.69
N ASN A 261 -14.94 13.14 18.08
CA ASN A 261 -14.55 12.58 19.38
C ASN A 261 -13.08 12.15 19.33
N GLY A 262 -12.18 12.92 19.97
CA GLY A 262 -10.73 12.71 19.90
C GLY A 262 -10.25 11.34 20.36
N MET A 263 -10.87 10.75 21.39
CA MET A 263 -10.51 9.40 21.88
C MET A 263 -10.90 8.29 20.89
N ARG A 264 -12.09 8.39 20.32
CA ARG A 264 -12.55 7.47 19.27
C ARG A 264 -11.66 7.58 18.05
N TYR A 265 -11.39 8.80 17.61
CA TYR A 265 -10.51 9.08 16.47
C TYR A 265 -9.11 8.49 16.67
N ALA A 266 -8.47 8.76 17.81
CA ALA A 266 -7.13 8.23 18.11
C ALA A 266 -7.10 6.68 18.10
N ARG A 267 -8.14 6.03 18.64
CA ARG A 267 -8.27 4.58 18.60
C ARG A 267 -8.42 4.06 17.16
N ASP A 268 -9.20 4.74 16.32
CA ASP A 268 -9.48 4.29 14.96
C ASP A 268 -8.25 4.51 14.06
N VAL A 269 -7.50 5.60 14.22
CA VAL A 269 -6.17 5.82 13.62
C VAL A 269 -5.20 4.71 14.02
N ALA A 270 -5.05 4.46 15.33
CA ALA A 270 -4.16 3.40 15.82
C ALA A 270 -4.55 2.01 15.28
N ARG A 271 -5.86 1.76 15.13
CA ARG A 271 -6.39 0.53 14.52
C ARG A 271 -6.02 0.43 13.03
N ALA A 272 -6.20 1.51 12.24
CA ALA A 272 -5.84 1.54 10.83
C ALA A 272 -4.33 1.26 10.62
N VAL A 273 -3.47 1.95 11.37
CA VAL A 273 -2.01 1.72 11.34
C VAL A 273 -1.64 0.28 11.73
N ARG A 274 -2.28 -0.28 12.77
CA ARG A 274 -2.07 -1.68 13.18
C ARG A 274 -2.49 -2.66 12.09
N ARG A 275 -3.66 -2.46 11.48
CA ARG A 275 -4.19 -3.30 10.39
C ARG A 275 -3.27 -3.28 9.19
N TYR A 276 -2.82 -2.10 8.76
CA TYR A 276 -1.82 -1.97 7.70
C TYR A 276 -0.54 -2.76 8.02
N ARG A 277 0.01 -2.60 9.24
CA ARG A 277 1.22 -3.34 9.64
C ARG A 277 1.01 -4.85 9.67
N GLN A 278 -0.17 -5.32 10.09
CA GLN A 278 -0.52 -6.75 10.07
C GLN A 278 -0.65 -7.26 8.64
N THR A 279 -1.29 -6.50 7.74
CA THR A 279 -1.41 -6.84 6.33
C THR A 279 -0.04 -6.89 5.66
N ARG A 280 0.76 -5.84 5.79
CA ARG A 280 2.11 -5.78 5.21
C ARG A 280 3.05 -6.88 5.71
N ARG A 281 2.87 -7.34 6.96
CA ARG A 281 3.64 -8.46 7.52
C ARG A 281 3.02 -9.82 7.20
N SER A 282 1.99 -9.84 6.40
CA SER A 282 1.25 -11.05 6.03
C SER A 282 0.73 -11.87 7.22
N VAL A 283 0.47 -11.20 8.34
CA VAL A 283 -0.13 -11.82 9.53
C VAL A 283 -1.64 -11.99 9.36
N ARG A 284 -2.30 -10.94 8.84
CA ARG A 284 -3.74 -10.94 8.57
C ARG A 284 -4.05 -9.95 7.45
N CYS A 285 -4.87 -10.37 6.49
CA CYS A 285 -5.37 -9.52 5.40
C CYS A 285 -6.54 -8.68 5.90
N PHE A 286 -6.48 -7.37 5.67
CA PHE A 286 -7.61 -6.46 5.89
C PHE A 286 -8.03 -5.84 4.57
N PRO A 287 -9.35 -5.73 4.29
CA PRO A 287 -9.86 -5.33 2.98
C PRO A 287 -9.31 -3.98 2.48
N GLU A 288 -9.18 -3.01 3.37
CA GLU A 288 -8.69 -1.66 3.07
C GLU A 288 -7.23 -1.61 2.62
N PHE A 289 -6.45 -2.67 2.91
CA PHE A 289 -5.02 -2.79 2.60
C PHE A 289 -4.66 -4.10 1.89
N GLN A 290 -5.65 -4.79 1.31
CA GLN A 290 -5.43 -6.15 0.75
C GLN A 290 -4.38 -6.19 -0.34
N GLU A 291 -4.19 -5.11 -1.10
CA GLU A 291 -3.17 -5.00 -2.13
C GLU A 291 -1.74 -5.10 -1.59
N TYR A 292 -1.54 -4.91 -0.28
CA TYR A 292 -0.24 -5.01 0.40
C TYR A 292 -0.03 -6.34 1.11
N PHE A 293 -0.98 -7.26 0.97
CA PHE A 293 -0.91 -8.54 1.60
C PHE A 293 -0.15 -9.53 0.71
N VAL A 294 1.01 -9.94 1.18
CA VAL A 294 1.83 -10.96 0.52
C VAL A 294 1.38 -12.32 0.99
N HIS A 295 0.89 -13.17 0.09
CA HIS A 295 0.42 -14.51 0.45
C HIS A 295 1.59 -15.39 0.92
N TYR A 296 2.73 -15.28 0.27
CA TYR A 296 3.93 -16.08 0.56
C TYR A 296 5.12 -15.18 0.88
N PRO A 297 5.19 -14.56 2.10
CA PRO A 297 6.29 -13.68 2.45
C PRO A 297 7.58 -14.47 2.62
N ILE A 298 8.70 -13.82 2.26
CA ILE A 298 10.02 -14.38 2.51
C ILE A 298 10.22 -14.62 3.99
N LYS A 299 10.69 -15.83 4.32
CA LYS A 299 10.99 -16.25 5.69
C LYS A 299 12.46 -15.92 5.99
N HIS A 300 12.74 -14.80 6.67
CA HIS A 300 14.10 -14.34 6.95
C HIS A 300 14.80 -15.04 8.15
N SER A 301 14.11 -15.94 8.84
CA SER A 301 14.70 -16.73 9.91
C SER A 301 15.82 -17.63 9.38
N LYS A 302 16.93 -17.74 10.13
CA LYS A 302 18.08 -18.62 9.79
C LYS A 302 17.73 -20.11 9.70
N PHE A 303 16.52 -20.50 10.08
CA PHE A 303 16.05 -21.89 10.09
C PHE A 303 14.86 -22.09 9.15
N SER A 304 14.64 -21.16 8.23
CA SER A 304 13.53 -21.20 7.25
C SER A 304 13.92 -21.87 5.93
N SER A 305 12.94 -22.31 5.15
CA SER A 305 13.16 -22.87 3.82
C SER A 305 13.85 -21.90 2.88
N HIS A 306 13.45 -20.61 2.85
CA HIS A 306 14.10 -19.60 2.01
C HIS A 306 15.57 -19.36 2.41
N TYR A 307 15.89 -19.34 3.70
CA TYR A 307 17.28 -19.21 4.15
C TYR A 307 18.15 -20.38 3.68
N TYR A 308 17.66 -21.61 3.85
CA TYR A 308 18.39 -22.79 3.39
C TYR A 308 18.47 -22.85 1.86
N ALA A 309 17.38 -22.61 1.16
CA ALA A 309 17.36 -22.57 -0.31
C ALA A 309 18.36 -21.54 -0.86
N ARG A 310 18.39 -20.32 -0.33
CA ARG A 310 19.37 -19.29 -0.73
C ARG A 310 20.82 -19.76 -0.51
N LYS A 311 21.09 -20.41 0.63
CA LYS A 311 22.43 -20.94 0.93
C LYS A 311 22.83 -22.05 -0.02
N LEU A 312 21.90 -22.93 -0.40
CA LEU A 312 22.11 -24.05 -1.30
C LEU A 312 22.21 -23.62 -2.78
N VAL A 313 21.50 -22.58 -3.17
CA VAL A 313 21.63 -21.99 -4.52
C VAL A 313 23.01 -21.38 -4.69
N GLY A 314 23.51 -20.62 -3.70
CA GLY A 314 24.78 -19.91 -3.79
C GLY A 314 24.69 -18.64 -4.64
N THR A 315 25.77 -18.32 -5.37
CA THR A 315 25.91 -17.12 -6.20
C THR A 315 26.28 -17.47 -7.64
N ASN A 316 25.97 -16.57 -8.59
CA ASN A 316 26.33 -16.69 -10.00
C ASN A 316 25.83 -17.98 -10.68
N GLN A 317 24.67 -18.48 -10.30
CA GLN A 317 24.03 -19.66 -10.85
C GLN A 317 22.94 -19.29 -11.87
N ASP A 318 22.70 -20.18 -12.85
CA ASP A 318 21.46 -20.20 -13.61
C ASP A 318 20.41 -20.98 -12.82
N VAL A 319 19.35 -20.31 -12.43
CA VAL A 319 18.31 -20.83 -11.53
C VAL A 319 16.97 -20.87 -12.26
N LEU A 320 16.28 -22.00 -12.19
CA LEU A 320 14.89 -22.15 -12.59
C LEU A 320 14.04 -22.23 -11.32
N ASP A 321 13.16 -21.27 -11.11
CA ASP A 321 12.23 -21.18 -9.97
C ASP A 321 10.82 -21.54 -10.44
N ILE A 322 10.37 -22.76 -10.12
CA ILE A 322 9.06 -23.31 -10.52
C ILE A 322 8.10 -23.10 -9.36
N GLY A 323 7.00 -22.36 -9.62
CA GLY A 323 6.13 -21.84 -8.57
C GLY A 323 6.71 -20.57 -7.93
N ALA A 324 7.24 -19.67 -8.76
CA ALA A 324 7.97 -18.46 -8.32
C ALA A 324 7.11 -17.44 -7.56
N GLY A 325 5.79 -17.60 -7.55
CA GLY A 325 4.83 -16.79 -6.78
C GLY A 325 4.88 -15.31 -7.13
N GLU A 326 5.08 -14.47 -6.12
CA GLU A 326 5.14 -13.01 -6.26
C GLU A 326 6.54 -12.48 -6.63
N GLY A 327 7.53 -13.38 -6.81
CA GLY A 327 8.87 -13.06 -7.26
C GLY A 327 9.83 -12.52 -6.17
N PHE A 328 9.40 -12.39 -4.93
CA PHE A 328 10.25 -11.84 -3.87
C PHE A 328 11.50 -12.67 -3.61
N PHE A 329 11.39 -14.00 -3.63
CA PHE A 329 12.53 -14.88 -3.45
C PHE A 329 13.48 -14.83 -4.64
N ALA A 330 12.93 -14.81 -5.87
CA ALA A 330 13.72 -14.58 -7.09
C ALA A 330 14.49 -13.26 -7.04
N ALA A 331 13.88 -12.19 -6.49
CA ALA A 331 14.56 -10.91 -6.29
C ALA A 331 15.78 -11.03 -5.38
N GLU A 332 15.66 -11.73 -4.23
CA GLU A 332 16.81 -11.99 -3.33
C GLU A 332 17.92 -12.81 -4.00
N LEU A 333 17.54 -13.80 -4.82
CA LEU A 333 18.52 -14.60 -5.57
C LEU A 333 19.22 -13.76 -6.64
N ALA A 334 18.49 -12.88 -7.34
CA ALA A 334 19.06 -11.98 -8.33
C ALA A 334 20.01 -10.95 -7.70
N GLU A 335 19.69 -10.42 -6.52
CA GLU A 335 20.58 -9.55 -5.74
C GLU A 335 21.89 -10.26 -5.32
N ALA A 336 21.86 -11.59 -5.17
CA ALA A 336 23.04 -12.41 -4.93
C ALA A 336 23.82 -12.78 -6.21
N GLY A 337 23.48 -12.17 -7.37
CA GLY A 337 24.17 -12.37 -8.64
C GLY A 337 23.67 -13.56 -9.47
N ASN A 338 22.56 -14.21 -9.10
CA ASN A 338 22.01 -15.33 -9.85
C ASN A 338 21.14 -14.85 -11.03
N ARG A 339 21.09 -15.65 -12.10
CA ARG A 339 20.20 -15.43 -13.23
C ARG A 339 18.97 -16.32 -13.05
N VAL A 340 17.85 -15.70 -12.63
CA VAL A 340 16.63 -16.42 -12.27
C VAL A 340 15.66 -16.42 -13.44
N THR A 341 15.20 -17.59 -13.85
CA THR A 341 14.06 -17.81 -14.74
C THR A 341 12.90 -18.33 -13.91
N GLY A 342 11.73 -17.69 -13.99
CA GLY A 342 10.54 -18.05 -13.21
C GLY A 342 9.48 -18.75 -14.04
N ILE A 343 8.76 -19.69 -13.42
CA ILE A 343 7.53 -20.30 -13.95
C ILE A 343 6.46 -20.23 -12.87
N ASP A 344 5.29 -19.66 -13.18
CA ASP A 344 4.12 -19.63 -12.27
C ASP A 344 2.84 -19.44 -13.09
N ASN A 345 1.68 -19.66 -12.49
CA ASN A 345 0.40 -19.41 -13.13
C ASN A 345 0.01 -17.92 -13.16
N ARG A 346 0.74 -17.05 -12.48
CA ARG A 346 0.53 -15.60 -12.46
C ARG A 346 1.00 -14.95 -13.74
N VAL A 347 0.18 -14.08 -14.31
CA VAL A 347 0.51 -13.36 -15.55
C VAL A 347 1.61 -12.31 -15.33
N MET A 348 1.65 -11.66 -14.17
CA MET A 348 2.65 -10.64 -13.84
C MET A 348 2.97 -10.68 -12.35
N PRO A 349 4.14 -11.19 -11.96
CA PRO A 349 4.58 -11.15 -10.57
C PRO A 349 4.97 -9.74 -10.15
N LEU A 350 4.85 -9.43 -8.85
CA LEU A 350 5.18 -8.12 -8.28
C LEU A 350 6.64 -7.71 -8.54
N GLU A 351 7.56 -8.66 -8.48
CA GLU A 351 9.01 -8.44 -8.70
C GLU A 351 9.47 -8.93 -10.08
N SER A 352 8.63 -8.74 -11.11
CA SER A 352 8.90 -9.21 -12.48
C SER A 352 10.23 -8.71 -13.06
N SER A 353 10.66 -7.52 -12.71
CA SER A 353 11.92 -6.92 -13.16
C SER A 353 13.18 -7.65 -12.66
N ARG A 354 13.05 -8.56 -11.71
CA ARG A 354 14.16 -9.34 -11.13
C ARG A 354 14.38 -10.69 -11.81
N PHE A 355 13.43 -11.12 -12.63
CA PHE A 355 13.62 -12.31 -13.47
C PHE A 355 14.39 -11.96 -14.73
N LYS A 356 15.30 -12.86 -15.14
CA LYS A 356 15.89 -12.80 -16.46
C LYS A 356 14.84 -13.09 -17.54
N GLU A 357 13.99 -14.10 -17.26
CA GLU A 357 12.86 -14.53 -18.08
C GLU A 357 11.76 -15.05 -17.17
N TYR A 358 10.52 -14.92 -17.60
CA TYR A 358 9.36 -15.39 -16.85
C TYR A 358 8.35 -16.02 -17.78
N PHE A 359 7.86 -17.20 -17.42
CA PHE A 359 6.89 -17.96 -18.19
C PHE A 359 5.62 -18.15 -17.37
N THR A 360 4.47 -17.84 -17.97
CA THR A 360 3.17 -18.11 -17.35
C THR A 360 2.70 -19.50 -17.75
N ALA A 361 2.57 -20.41 -16.79
CA ALA A 361 2.08 -21.77 -17.01
C ALA A 361 1.34 -22.30 -15.78
N ASP A 362 0.28 -23.07 -16.03
CA ASP A 362 -0.36 -23.86 -14.98
C ASP A 362 0.41 -25.17 -14.78
N LEU A 363 0.95 -25.36 -13.59
CA LEU A 363 1.75 -26.55 -13.27
C LEU A 363 0.94 -27.85 -13.26
N GLU A 364 -0.39 -27.78 -13.13
CA GLU A 364 -1.27 -28.95 -13.30
C GLU A 364 -1.22 -29.51 -14.74
N ASP A 365 -1.01 -28.65 -15.74
CA ASP A 365 -0.84 -29.04 -17.13
C ASP A 365 0.58 -29.49 -17.46
N GLY A 366 1.53 -29.30 -16.52
CA GLY A 366 2.95 -29.58 -16.68
C GLY A 366 3.75 -28.42 -17.24
N ILE A 367 5.08 -28.59 -17.32
CA ILE A 367 6.02 -27.56 -17.80
C ILE A 367 6.57 -27.83 -19.21
N GLU A 368 6.12 -28.86 -19.91
CA GLU A 368 6.59 -29.17 -21.26
C GLU A 368 6.51 -28.01 -22.27
N PRO A 369 5.41 -27.20 -22.29
CA PRO A 369 5.37 -26.05 -23.19
C PRO A 369 6.49 -25.04 -22.91
N VAL A 370 6.85 -24.85 -21.63
CA VAL A 370 7.95 -23.98 -21.23
C VAL A 370 9.30 -24.60 -21.56
N VAL A 371 9.47 -25.90 -21.33
CA VAL A 371 10.70 -26.62 -21.67
C VAL A 371 11.04 -26.46 -23.16
N ARG A 372 10.04 -26.54 -24.07
CA ARG A 372 10.22 -26.28 -25.50
C ARG A 372 10.66 -24.84 -25.79
N GLN A 373 10.13 -23.86 -25.06
CA GLN A 373 10.50 -22.44 -25.22
C GLN A 373 11.90 -22.14 -24.68
N LEU A 374 12.38 -22.93 -23.72
CA LEU A 374 13.73 -22.84 -23.19
C LEU A 374 14.82 -23.32 -24.13
N ASP A 375 14.48 -23.90 -25.29
CA ASP A 375 15.39 -24.34 -26.36
C ASP A 375 16.61 -25.12 -25.84
N ASN A 376 16.36 -26.19 -25.11
CA ASN A 376 17.37 -27.05 -24.46
C ASN A 376 18.26 -26.38 -23.40
N ARG A 377 17.91 -25.19 -22.97
CA ARG A 377 18.62 -24.50 -21.89
C ARG A 377 18.48 -25.29 -20.59
N ARG A 378 19.61 -25.46 -19.90
CA ARG A 378 19.69 -26.22 -18.65
C ARG A 378 20.22 -25.33 -17.51
N PHE A 379 19.74 -25.60 -16.30
CA PHE A 379 19.98 -24.80 -15.11
C PHE A 379 20.91 -25.51 -14.13
N ASP A 380 21.67 -24.70 -13.39
CA ASP A 380 22.52 -25.20 -12.29
C ASP A 380 21.67 -25.58 -11.07
N ARG A 381 20.56 -24.86 -10.89
CA ARG A 381 19.63 -25.06 -9.77
C ARG A 381 18.19 -25.03 -10.27
N VAL A 382 17.41 -26.00 -9.86
CA VAL A 382 15.95 -26.03 -10.08
C VAL A 382 15.28 -26.03 -8.72
N LEU A 383 14.35 -25.10 -8.50
CA LEU A 383 13.65 -24.90 -7.23
C LEU A 383 12.18 -25.30 -7.36
N LEU A 384 11.69 -26.03 -6.35
CA LEU A 384 10.29 -26.37 -6.12
C LEU A 384 10.00 -26.14 -4.64
N LEU A 385 9.78 -24.88 -4.26
CA LEU A 385 9.63 -24.49 -2.86
C LEU A 385 8.16 -24.33 -2.52
N ASP A 386 7.62 -25.28 -1.74
CA ASP A 386 6.21 -25.34 -1.33
C ASP A 386 5.27 -25.36 -2.56
N VAL A 387 5.51 -26.24 -3.52
CA VAL A 387 4.78 -26.37 -4.80
C VAL A 387 4.13 -27.74 -4.95
N LEU A 388 4.88 -28.80 -4.71
CA LEU A 388 4.46 -30.18 -5.05
C LEU A 388 3.24 -30.64 -4.25
N GLU A 389 3.01 -30.11 -3.05
CA GLU A 389 1.83 -30.38 -2.24
C GLU A 389 0.53 -29.83 -2.82
N HIS A 390 0.61 -28.85 -3.70
CA HIS A 390 -0.53 -28.25 -4.38
C HIS A 390 -0.92 -28.97 -5.67
N LEU A 391 -0.10 -29.92 -6.16
CA LEU A 391 -0.30 -30.59 -7.42
C LEU A 391 -1.01 -31.94 -7.23
N ARG A 392 -1.88 -32.29 -8.16
CA ARG A 392 -2.51 -33.61 -8.23
C ARG A 392 -1.50 -34.68 -8.63
N ASN A 393 -0.58 -34.34 -9.52
CA ASN A 393 0.46 -35.27 -10.00
C ASN A 393 1.86 -34.61 -9.90
N PRO A 394 2.45 -34.52 -8.69
CA PRO A 394 3.75 -33.91 -8.48
C PRO A 394 4.90 -34.70 -9.16
N GLU A 395 4.74 -36.02 -9.34
CA GLU A 395 5.73 -36.87 -9.98
C GLU A 395 5.98 -36.44 -11.43
N ARG A 396 4.94 -36.03 -12.16
CA ARG A 396 5.03 -35.52 -13.53
C ARG A 396 5.95 -34.29 -13.64
N ILE A 397 5.81 -33.33 -12.74
CA ILE A 397 6.67 -32.14 -12.74
C ILE A 397 8.11 -32.53 -12.44
N LEU A 398 8.35 -33.44 -11.49
CA LEU A 398 9.68 -33.93 -11.15
C LEU A 398 10.35 -34.61 -12.36
N GLU A 399 9.61 -35.44 -13.11
CA GLU A 399 10.11 -36.08 -14.35
C GLU A 399 10.46 -35.05 -15.42
N GLN A 400 9.63 -34.01 -15.60
CA GLN A 400 9.88 -32.95 -16.57
C GLN A 400 11.09 -32.08 -16.19
N CYS A 401 11.37 -31.92 -14.91
CA CYS A 401 12.55 -31.19 -14.41
C CYS A 401 13.87 -31.82 -14.88
N HIS A 402 13.91 -33.12 -15.20
CA HIS A 402 15.12 -33.77 -15.74
C HIS A 402 15.63 -33.09 -17.03
N GLN A 403 14.71 -32.58 -17.85
CA GLN A 403 15.07 -31.95 -19.14
C GLN A 403 15.65 -30.53 -18.92
N THR A 404 15.38 -29.91 -17.77
CA THR A 404 15.81 -28.55 -17.46
C THR A 404 17.10 -28.48 -16.62
N MET A 405 17.61 -29.62 -16.16
CA MET A 405 18.78 -29.67 -15.26
C MET A 405 20.07 -29.95 -16.03
N LYS A 406 21.16 -29.29 -15.64
CA LYS A 406 22.50 -29.69 -16.02
C LYS A 406 22.86 -31.05 -15.37
N ARG A 407 23.86 -31.76 -15.90
CA ARG A 407 24.29 -33.06 -15.37
C ARG A 407 24.64 -33.02 -13.89
N GLU A 408 25.29 -31.95 -13.45
CA GLU A 408 25.64 -31.71 -12.05
C GLU A 408 24.66 -30.72 -11.36
N GLY A 409 23.55 -30.43 -12.00
CA GLY A 409 22.50 -29.55 -11.48
C GLY A 409 21.85 -30.12 -10.23
N LEU A 410 21.41 -29.23 -9.34
CA LEU A 410 20.73 -29.61 -8.11
C LEU A 410 19.25 -29.24 -8.18
N LEU A 411 18.41 -30.18 -7.78
CA LEU A 411 17.00 -29.96 -7.49
C LEU A 411 16.87 -29.66 -6.01
N ILE A 412 16.24 -28.54 -5.65
CA ILE A 412 15.99 -28.12 -4.28
C ILE A 412 14.49 -28.07 -4.08
N VAL A 413 13.98 -28.94 -3.20
CA VAL A 413 12.54 -29.10 -2.94
C VAL A 413 12.26 -28.79 -1.49
N SER A 414 11.17 -28.04 -1.21
CA SER A 414 10.58 -27.98 0.13
C SER A 414 9.16 -28.52 0.14
N LEU A 415 8.81 -29.24 1.21
CA LEU A 415 7.50 -29.86 1.43
C LEU A 415 7.05 -29.65 2.87
N PRO A 416 5.77 -29.38 3.16
CA PRO A 416 5.25 -29.33 4.51
C PRO A 416 5.27 -30.71 5.18
N ASN A 417 5.70 -30.76 6.45
CA ASN A 417 5.73 -32.00 7.21
C ASN A 417 4.43 -32.25 7.94
N ILE A 418 3.54 -33.05 7.38
CA ILE A 418 2.27 -33.40 8.04
C ILE A 418 2.48 -34.18 9.34
N ALA A 419 3.63 -34.83 9.52
CA ALA A 419 3.97 -35.58 10.74
C ALA A 419 4.52 -34.70 11.87
N ASN A 420 4.46 -33.37 11.75
CA ASN A 420 4.87 -32.44 12.79
C ASN A 420 4.06 -32.62 14.08
N ILE A 421 4.70 -32.39 15.23
CA ILE A 421 4.10 -32.59 16.56
C ILE A 421 2.77 -31.83 16.72
N ALA A 422 2.66 -30.62 16.18
CA ALA A 422 1.42 -29.83 16.27
C ALA A 422 0.24 -30.56 15.60
N VAL A 423 0.46 -31.10 14.39
CA VAL A 423 -0.57 -31.87 13.67
C VAL A 423 -0.90 -33.17 14.40
N ARG A 424 0.13 -33.85 14.91
CA ARG A 424 -0.09 -35.09 15.69
C ARG A 424 -0.93 -34.84 16.95
N LEU A 425 -0.67 -33.77 17.68
CA LEU A 425 -1.46 -33.38 18.84
C LEU A 425 -2.90 -33.01 18.45
N MET A 426 -3.08 -32.26 17.37
CA MET A 426 -4.43 -31.96 16.88
C MET A 426 -5.23 -33.26 16.58
N LEU A 427 -4.61 -34.20 15.87
CA LEU A 427 -5.22 -35.50 15.55
C LEU A 427 -5.49 -36.34 16.79
N LEU A 428 -4.61 -36.34 17.80
CA LEU A 428 -4.80 -37.03 19.06
C LEU A 428 -6.07 -36.55 19.80
N PHE A 429 -6.40 -35.27 19.67
CA PHE A 429 -7.63 -34.68 20.22
C PHE A 429 -8.79 -34.67 19.21
N GLY A 430 -8.72 -35.46 18.14
CA GLY A 430 -9.79 -35.58 17.14
C GLY A 430 -10.01 -34.32 16.29
N ARG A 431 -9.01 -33.44 16.19
CA ARG A 431 -9.09 -32.20 15.43
C ARG A 431 -8.26 -32.30 14.16
N PHE A 432 -8.85 -31.91 13.02
CA PHE A 432 -8.17 -31.75 11.74
C PHE A 432 -8.84 -30.60 10.99
N GLU A 433 -8.37 -29.38 11.24
CA GLU A 433 -8.99 -28.18 10.70
C GLU A 433 -8.06 -27.55 9.68
N TYR A 434 -8.55 -27.35 8.45
CA TYR A 434 -7.83 -26.63 7.43
C TYR A 434 -7.66 -25.15 7.80
N ALA A 435 -6.52 -24.58 7.47
CA ALA A 435 -6.17 -23.21 7.70
C ALA A 435 -5.93 -22.48 6.37
N GLU A 436 -5.87 -21.15 6.41
CA GLU A 436 -5.50 -20.34 5.24
C GLU A 436 -4.02 -20.47 4.88
N ARG A 437 -3.19 -21.03 5.76
CA ARG A 437 -1.72 -21.19 5.60
C ARG A 437 -1.17 -22.25 6.54
N GLY A 438 0.02 -22.73 6.19
CA GLY A 438 0.81 -23.63 7.04
C GLY A 438 0.65 -25.10 6.67
N LEU A 439 0.89 -25.99 7.63
CA LEU A 439 0.91 -27.43 7.35
C LEU A 439 -0.44 -27.99 6.88
N LEU A 440 -1.54 -27.40 7.31
CA LEU A 440 -2.91 -27.76 6.94
C LEU A 440 -3.55 -26.69 6.05
N ASP A 441 -2.78 -26.10 5.15
CA ASP A 441 -3.33 -25.16 4.17
C ASP A 441 -4.42 -25.85 3.34
N LYS A 442 -5.55 -25.15 3.17
CA LYS A 442 -6.74 -25.67 2.45
C LYS A 442 -6.48 -25.98 0.97
N THR A 443 -5.39 -25.46 0.41
CA THR A 443 -4.98 -25.68 -0.98
C THR A 443 -4.05 -26.88 -1.16
N HIS A 444 -3.61 -27.53 -0.05
CA HIS A 444 -2.78 -28.73 -0.14
C HIS A 444 -3.62 -29.93 -0.57
N LEU A 445 -3.24 -30.53 -1.70
CA LEU A 445 -3.83 -31.74 -2.25
C LEU A 445 -3.08 -33.00 -1.81
N ARG A 446 -1.79 -32.86 -1.48
CA ARG A 446 -0.90 -33.94 -1.07
C ARG A 446 -0.24 -33.63 0.28
N PHE A 447 -0.11 -34.65 1.11
CA PHE A 447 0.51 -34.52 2.43
C PHE A 447 1.74 -35.43 2.52
N PHE A 448 2.85 -34.86 2.96
CA PHE A 448 4.12 -35.57 3.00
C PHE A 448 4.67 -35.69 4.41
N THR A 449 5.24 -36.86 4.68
CA THR A 449 6.19 -37.08 5.79
C THR A 449 7.61 -37.14 5.22
N ARG A 450 8.62 -37.04 6.03
CA ARG A 450 10.03 -37.20 5.60
C ARG A 450 10.21 -38.44 4.73
N LYS A 451 9.61 -39.57 5.13
CA LYS A 451 9.72 -40.84 4.43
C LYS A 451 9.03 -40.86 3.06
N THR A 452 7.83 -40.27 2.99
CA THR A 452 7.04 -40.27 1.74
C THR A 452 7.58 -39.24 0.74
N GLY A 453 8.04 -38.07 1.19
CA GLY A 453 8.71 -37.09 0.33
C GLY A 453 10.00 -37.65 -0.29
N ARG A 454 10.86 -38.29 0.51
CA ARG A 454 12.05 -38.99 -0.01
C ARG A 454 11.68 -40.01 -1.09
N ARG A 455 10.73 -40.90 -0.80
CA ARG A 455 10.31 -41.94 -1.76
C ARG A 455 9.77 -41.38 -3.07
N MET A 456 9.05 -40.27 -3.01
CA MET A 456 8.55 -39.62 -4.21
C MET A 456 9.69 -39.17 -5.10
N LEU A 457 10.70 -38.49 -4.56
CA LEU A 457 11.87 -38.04 -5.30
C LEU A 457 12.71 -39.20 -5.86
N GLU A 458 12.94 -40.24 -5.05
CA GLU A 458 13.68 -41.44 -5.48
C GLU A 458 12.97 -42.17 -6.61
N ARG A 459 11.62 -42.30 -6.59
CA ARG A 459 10.81 -42.89 -7.66
C ARG A 459 10.82 -42.03 -8.92
N ALA A 460 10.88 -40.72 -8.78
CA ALA A 460 11.02 -39.81 -9.92
C ALA A 460 12.45 -39.78 -10.51
N GLY A 461 13.35 -40.68 -10.10
CA GLY A 461 14.69 -40.79 -10.67
C GLY A 461 15.76 -39.89 -10.06
N TYR A 462 15.58 -39.42 -8.82
CA TYR A 462 16.54 -38.60 -8.11
C TYR A 462 17.30 -39.34 -7.03
N ILE A 463 18.53 -38.90 -6.78
CA ILE A 463 19.37 -39.33 -5.63
C ILE A 463 19.37 -38.17 -4.65
N ILE A 464 18.97 -38.45 -3.39
CA ILE A 464 18.98 -37.44 -2.32
C ILE A 464 20.41 -37.27 -1.79
N LEU A 465 20.94 -36.07 -1.94
CA LEU A 465 22.28 -35.70 -1.45
C LEU A 465 22.23 -35.17 -0.02
N GLU A 466 21.22 -34.38 0.30
CA GLU A 466 21.06 -33.74 1.61
C GLU A 466 19.58 -33.63 1.98
N GLU A 467 19.29 -33.78 3.26
CA GLU A 467 17.98 -33.52 3.87
C GLU A 467 18.14 -32.54 5.03
N LYS A 468 17.26 -31.57 5.09
CA LYS A 468 17.18 -30.62 6.22
C LYS A 468 15.72 -30.36 6.57
N GLU A 469 15.50 -30.09 7.84
CA GLU A 469 14.20 -29.67 8.34
C GLU A 469 14.23 -28.22 8.81
N THR A 470 13.18 -27.50 8.51
CA THR A 470 13.02 -26.12 8.97
C THR A 470 12.31 -26.08 10.32
N VAL A 471 12.46 -24.96 11.01
CA VAL A 471 11.77 -24.68 12.28
C VAL A 471 10.46 -23.96 12.01
N ILE A 472 9.47 -24.16 12.88
CA ILE A 472 8.20 -23.41 12.82
C ILE A 472 8.51 -21.90 12.85
N PRO A 473 8.02 -21.11 11.89
CA PRO A 473 8.27 -19.67 11.83
C PRO A 473 7.40 -18.92 12.85
N VAL A 474 7.71 -19.05 14.14
CA VAL A 474 6.93 -18.48 15.25
C VAL A 474 6.80 -16.97 15.14
N GLU A 475 7.80 -16.30 14.58
CA GLU A 475 7.79 -14.85 14.31
C GLU A 475 6.64 -14.42 13.38
N LEU A 476 6.22 -15.27 12.45
CA LEU A 476 5.08 -14.99 11.57
C LEU A 476 3.74 -15.13 12.32
N VAL A 477 3.68 -16.04 13.31
CA VAL A 477 2.46 -16.26 14.11
C VAL A 477 2.29 -15.15 15.15
N VAL A 478 3.38 -14.82 15.86
CA VAL A 478 3.36 -13.83 16.95
C VAL A 478 3.47 -12.39 16.41
N GLY A 479 3.99 -12.20 15.19
CA GLY A 479 4.20 -10.89 14.58
C GLY A 479 5.38 -10.11 15.17
N TRP A 480 6.29 -10.78 15.89
CA TRP A 480 7.50 -10.16 16.43
C TRP A 480 8.65 -10.21 15.43
N SER A 481 9.59 -9.26 15.58
CA SER A 481 10.79 -9.27 14.73
C SER A 481 11.68 -10.49 15.03
N PRO A 482 12.22 -11.17 14.00
CA PRO A 482 13.21 -12.24 14.19
C PRO A 482 14.48 -11.78 14.94
N SER A 483 14.75 -10.47 14.94
CA SER A 483 15.89 -9.88 15.66
C SER A 483 15.66 -9.75 17.18
N ASN A 484 14.41 -9.89 17.66
CA ASN A 484 14.08 -9.86 19.08
C ASN A 484 14.83 -10.97 19.84
N ILE A 485 15.38 -10.64 21.02
CA ILE A 485 16.22 -11.57 21.79
C ILE A 485 15.44 -12.82 22.26
N VAL A 486 14.16 -12.64 22.65
CA VAL A 486 13.30 -13.75 23.06
C VAL A 486 12.99 -14.64 21.87
N MET A 487 12.72 -14.05 20.71
CA MET A 487 12.46 -14.80 19.47
C MET A 487 13.70 -15.57 19.01
N LYS A 488 14.90 -14.98 19.13
CA LYS A 488 16.15 -15.68 18.84
C LYS A 488 16.37 -16.88 19.77
N ALA A 489 16.09 -16.73 21.06
CA ALA A 489 16.22 -17.83 22.03
C ALA A 489 15.21 -18.95 21.72
N LEU A 490 13.95 -18.60 21.47
CA LEU A 490 12.90 -19.57 21.10
C LEU A 490 13.26 -20.31 19.82
N ASN A 491 13.68 -19.60 18.77
CA ASN A 491 14.07 -20.23 17.50
C ASN A 491 15.28 -21.17 17.67
N ARG A 492 16.24 -20.87 18.57
CA ARG A 492 17.36 -21.78 18.88
C ARG A 492 16.89 -23.04 19.60
N MET A 493 15.98 -22.91 20.57
CA MET A 493 15.41 -24.09 21.27
C MET A 493 14.64 -24.99 20.30
N LEU A 494 13.81 -24.41 19.44
CA LEU A 494 13.09 -25.14 18.40
C LEU A 494 14.04 -25.81 17.40
N ALA A 495 15.13 -25.13 17.02
CA ALA A 495 16.14 -25.68 16.13
C ALA A 495 16.86 -26.90 16.76
N LEU A 496 17.16 -26.84 18.06
CA LEU A 496 17.74 -27.98 18.79
C LEU A 496 16.77 -29.15 18.85
N ALA A 497 15.50 -28.91 19.18
CA ALA A 497 14.45 -29.93 19.17
C ALA A 497 14.28 -30.56 17.77
N THR A 498 14.29 -29.74 16.74
CA THR A 498 14.20 -30.20 15.33
C THR A 498 15.41 -31.05 14.95
N TRP A 499 16.61 -30.66 15.37
CA TRP A 499 17.83 -31.43 15.13
C TRP A 499 17.80 -32.80 15.85
N MET A 500 17.30 -32.85 17.08
CA MET A 500 17.18 -34.10 17.85
C MET A 500 16.12 -35.05 17.28
N LEU A 501 14.97 -34.54 16.87
CA LEU A 501 13.82 -35.31 16.38
C LEU A 501 13.25 -34.67 15.10
N PRO A 502 13.96 -34.75 13.98
CA PRO A 502 13.63 -34.02 12.76
C PRO A 502 12.24 -34.36 12.17
N GLY A 503 11.86 -35.62 12.19
CA GLY A 503 10.54 -36.05 11.71
C GLY A 503 9.36 -35.60 12.59
N LEU A 504 9.64 -35.18 13.84
CA LEU A 504 8.61 -34.75 14.81
C LEU A 504 8.50 -33.23 14.90
N PHE A 505 9.62 -32.53 14.98
CA PHE A 505 9.64 -31.08 15.16
C PHE A 505 9.90 -30.29 13.87
N GLY A 506 10.39 -30.96 12.81
CA GLY A 506 10.55 -30.32 11.50
C GLY A 506 9.22 -29.77 10.98
N TYR A 507 9.23 -28.50 10.55
CA TYR A 507 8.06 -27.84 10.00
C TYR A 507 7.93 -28.06 8.49
N GLN A 508 9.01 -27.81 7.74
CA GLN A 508 9.14 -28.16 6.33
C GLN A 508 10.32 -29.11 6.15
N LEU A 509 10.23 -29.94 5.16
CA LEU A 509 11.23 -30.91 4.74
C LEU A 509 11.93 -30.36 3.51
N MET A 510 13.23 -30.13 3.61
CA MET A 510 14.06 -29.67 2.50
C MET A 510 14.87 -30.85 1.95
N TYR A 511 14.83 -31.05 0.64
CA TYR A 511 15.61 -32.06 -0.06
C TYR A 511 16.51 -31.37 -1.07
N VAL A 512 17.77 -31.77 -1.10
CA VAL A 512 18.71 -31.47 -2.18
C VAL A 512 18.95 -32.77 -2.93
N ALA A 513 18.63 -32.78 -4.20
CA ALA A 513 18.67 -33.98 -5.01
C ALA A 513 19.38 -33.74 -6.34
N GLN A 514 19.90 -34.79 -6.93
CA GLN A 514 20.53 -34.81 -8.24
C GLN A 514 19.92 -35.91 -9.10
N GLN A 515 19.93 -35.74 -10.41
CA GLN A 515 19.48 -36.79 -11.31
C GLN A 515 20.29 -38.07 -11.09
N ARG A 516 19.62 -39.21 -11.08
CA ARG A 516 20.30 -40.51 -11.12
C ARG A 516 21.00 -40.66 -12.48
N PRO A 517 22.28 -40.96 -12.49
CA PRO A 517 22.95 -41.29 -13.74
C PRO A 517 22.21 -42.44 -14.47
N PRO A 518 22.10 -42.40 -15.80
CA PRO A 518 21.57 -43.56 -16.54
C PRO A 518 22.38 -44.80 -16.15
N GLU A 519 21.70 -45.94 -15.94
CA GLU A 519 22.40 -47.18 -15.74
C GLU A 519 23.26 -47.43 -16.97
N PRO A 520 24.54 -47.87 -16.79
CA PRO A 520 25.36 -48.24 -17.93
C PRO A 520 24.58 -49.29 -18.75
N SER A 521 24.33 -49.00 -20.02
CA SER A 521 23.75 -49.97 -20.96
C SER A 521 24.68 -51.18 -20.99
N GLU A 522 24.17 -52.32 -20.48
CA GLU A 522 24.84 -53.61 -20.62
C GLU A 522 25.07 -53.99 -22.10
#